data_a678701cb3445375ffbe283a02c131c9
#
_entry.id   a678701cb3445375ffbe283a02c131c9
#
_cell.length_a   1.000
_cell.length_b   1.000
_cell.length_c   1.000
_cell.angle_alpha   90.00
_cell.angle_beta   90.00
_cell.angle_gamma   90.00
#
_symmetry.space_group_name_H-M   'P 1'
#
loop_
_entity.id
_entity.type
_entity.pdbx_description
1 polymer ?
#
loop_
_entity_poly.entity_id
_entity_poly.type
_entity_poly.pdbx_seq_one_letter_code
_entity_poly.pdbx_strand_id
1 'polypeptide(L)'
;MVSQMVTIINPTGLHLRPAGLLCKEALRFQSSIKFEYGNTTANAKSVLSVLGACVKCGDEIELICEGADEKEALETITELINGGLGE
;
A
#
# COMPACT_ATOMS: atom_id res chain seq x y z
N MET A 1 12.89 -3.98 9.61
CA MET A 1 12.02 -3.04 8.87
C MET A 1 12.61 -2.77 7.50
N VAL A 2 11.79 -2.88 6.48
CA VAL A 2 12.17 -2.59 5.10
C VAL A 2 11.19 -1.59 4.51
N SER A 3 11.65 -0.79 3.55
CA SER A 3 10.79 0.21 2.93
C SER A 3 11.16 0.44 1.47
N GLN A 4 10.22 1.01 0.72
CA GLN A 4 10.41 1.31 -0.70
C GLN A 4 9.47 2.44 -1.11
N MET A 5 10.00 3.38 -1.90
CA MET A 5 9.17 4.41 -2.53
C MET A 5 8.47 3.79 -3.73
N VAL A 6 7.17 4.01 -3.84
CA VAL A 6 6.38 3.54 -4.98
C VAL A 6 5.44 4.64 -5.45
N THR A 7 5.14 4.64 -6.74
CA THR A 7 4.22 5.61 -7.34
C THR A 7 2.90 4.91 -7.64
N ILE A 8 1.80 5.55 -7.26
CA ILE A 8 0.45 5.04 -7.54
C ILE A 8 0.13 5.35 -8.99
N ILE A 9 0.00 4.32 -9.82
CA ILE A 9 -0.19 4.50 -11.27
C ILE A 9 -1.59 4.20 -11.77
N ASN A 10 -2.44 3.58 -10.94
CA ASN A 10 -3.79 3.26 -11.35
C ASN A 10 -4.65 4.53 -11.42
N PRO A 11 -5.56 4.61 -12.41
CA PRO A 11 -6.30 5.85 -12.72
C PRO A 11 -7.08 6.45 -11.56
N THR A 12 -7.68 5.62 -10.71
CA THR A 12 -8.51 6.12 -9.61
C THR A 12 -7.74 6.42 -8.34
N GLY A 13 -6.42 6.10 -8.30
CA GLY A 13 -5.66 6.20 -7.07
C GLY A 13 -6.14 5.18 -6.04
N LEU A 14 -5.98 5.48 -4.76
CA LEU A 14 -6.37 4.56 -3.70
C LEU A 14 -7.84 4.76 -3.28
N HIS A 15 -8.75 4.61 -4.25
CA HIS A 15 -10.18 4.58 -4.02
C HIS A 15 -10.63 3.23 -3.46
N LEU A 16 -11.93 3.04 -3.27
CA LEU A 16 -12.48 1.88 -2.56
C LEU A 16 -12.01 0.54 -3.12
N ARG A 17 -12.10 0.35 -4.43
CA ARG A 17 -11.74 -0.92 -5.05
C ARG A 17 -10.24 -1.24 -4.94
N PRO A 18 -9.34 -0.32 -5.37
CA PRO A 18 -7.90 -0.55 -5.19
C PRO A 18 -7.49 -0.67 -3.72
N ALA A 19 -8.10 0.13 -2.85
CA ALA A 19 -7.81 0.07 -1.41
C ALA A 19 -8.22 -1.29 -0.83
N GLY A 20 -9.37 -1.82 -1.27
CA GLY A 20 -9.82 -3.14 -0.84
C GLY A 20 -8.88 -4.25 -1.29
N LEU A 21 -8.39 -4.17 -2.52
CA LEU A 21 -7.44 -5.15 -3.05
C LEU A 21 -6.12 -5.09 -2.29
N LEU A 22 -5.61 -3.88 -2.05
CA LEU A 22 -4.39 -3.68 -1.28
C LEU A 22 -4.53 -4.26 0.13
N CYS A 23 -5.63 -3.96 0.80
CA CYS A 23 -5.91 -4.46 2.15
C CYS A 23 -5.97 -5.98 2.18
N LYS A 24 -6.65 -6.59 1.21
CA LYS A 24 -6.79 -8.04 1.12
C LYS A 24 -5.43 -8.72 0.99
N GLU A 25 -4.56 -8.18 0.13
CA GLU A 25 -3.22 -8.73 -0.02
C GLU A 25 -2.37 -8.51 1.22
N ALA A 26 -2.46 -7.31 1.82
CA ALA A 26 -1.69 -6.99 3.01
C ALA A 26 -2.04 -7.91 4.20
N LEU A 27 -3.30 -8.31 4.30
CA LEU A 27 -3.76 -9.20 5.38
C LEU A 27 -3.17 -10.60 5.30
N ARG A 28 -2.60 -11.00 4.17
CA ARG A 28 -1.95 -12.31 4.01
C ARG A 28 -0.63 -12.41 4.76
N PHE A 29 -0.04 -11.28 5.13
CA PHE A 29 1.27 -11.25 5.78
C PHE A 29 1.14 -10.98 7.27
N GLN A 30 2.09 -11.53 8.04
CA GLN A 30 2.15 -11.28 9.48
C GLN A 30 2.75 -9.92 9.80
N SER A 31 3.61 -9.43 8.92
CA SER A 31 4.27 -8.14 9.09
C SER A 31 3.28 -7.00 9.12
N SER A 32 3.63 -5.95 9.86
CA SER A 32 2.97 -4.67 9.76
C SER A 32 3.25 -4.09 8.38
N ILE A 33 2.21 -3.61 7.70
CA ILE A 33 2.33 -2.99 6.38
C ILE A 33 1.65 -1.64 6.44
N LYS A 34 2.42 -0.58 6.23
CA LYS A 34 1.90 0.77 6.25
C LYS A 34 2.59 1.59 5.18
N PHE A 35 2.03 2.76 4.88
CA PHE A 35 2.70 3.69 3.97
C PHE A 35 2.61 5.11 4.50
N GLU A 36 3.58 5.92 4.11
CA GLU A 36 3.60 7.34 4.43
C GLU A 36 3.37 8.14 3.16
N TYR A 37 2.46 9.11 3.26
CA TYR A 37 2.15 10.03 2.19
C TYR A 37 2.10 11.44 2.79
N GLY A 38 3.10 12.24 2.49
CA GLY A 38 3.25 13.55 3.13
C GLY A 38 3.40 13.36 4.64
N ASN A 39 2.51 13.98 5.41
CA ASN A 39 2.51 13.87 6.87
C ASN A 39 1.54 12.81 7.39
N THR A 40 0.99 11.99 6.49
CA THR A 40 -0.01 10.98 6.84
C THR A 40 0.62 9.61 6.81
N THR A 41 0.35 8.81 7.85
CA THR A 41 0.73 7.40 7.88
C THR A 41 -0.55 6.58 7.83
N ALA A 42 -0.63 5.64 6.90
CA ALA A 42 -1.80 4.78 6.72
C ALA A 42 -1.44 3.32 6.97
N ASN A 43 -2.37 2.58 7.56
CA ASN A 43 -2.26 1.15 7.76
C ASN A 43 -2.84 0.44 6.53
N ALA A 44 -1.98 -0.26 5.77
CA ALA A 44 -2.42 -0.95 4.55
C ALA A 44 -3.41 -2.08 4.82
N LYS A 45 -3.51 -2.56 6.06
CA LYS A 45 -4.46 -3.59 6.44
C LYS A 45 -5.84 -3.05 6.82
N SER A 46 -6.03 -1.74 6.73
CA SER A 46 -7.29 -1.09 7.04
C SER A 46 -7.77 -0.28 5.84
N VAL A 47 -8.90 -0.68 5.25
CA VAL A 47 -9.47 0.04 4.10
C VAL A 47 -9.76 1.50 4.45
N LEU A 48 -10.32 1.75 5.64
CA LEU A 48 -10.62 3.12 6.07
C LEU A 48 -9.37 3.97 6.20
N SER A 49 -8.28 3.38 6.71
CA SER A 49 -7.01 4.08 6.85
C SER A 49 -6.45 4.44 5.48
N VAL A 50 -6.48 3.49 4.54
CA VAL A 50 -6.01 3.72 3.16
C VAL A 50 -6.81 4.82 2.47
N LEU A 51 -8.14 4.74 2.58
CA LEU A 51 -9.03 5.76 1.98
C LEU A 51 -8.79 7.13 2.59
N GLY A 52 -8.55 7.19 3.91
CA GLY A 52 -8.32 8.44 4.61
C GLY A 52 -7.06 9.16 4.18
N ALA A 53 -6.10 8.47 3.58
CA ALA A 53 -4.87 9.08 3.10
C ALA A 53 -5.06 9.90 1.83
N CYS A 54 -6.14 9.67 1.08
CA CYS A 54 -6.48 10.44 -0.13
C CYS A 54 -5.40 10.43 -1.20
N VAL A 55 -4.72 9.28 -1.38
CA VAL A 55 -3.67 9.15 -2.37
C VAL A 55 -4.27 9.02 -3.77
N LYS A 56 -3.73 9.76 -4.72
CA LYS A 56 -4.24 9.83 -6.09
C LYS A 56 -3.23 9.30 -7.09
N CYS A 57 -3.70 9.04 -8.31
CA CYS A 57 -2.84 8.64 -9.42
C CYS A 57 -1.71 9.66 -9.59
N GLY A 58 -0.48 9.16 -9.64
CA GLY A 58 0.70 9.98 -9.78
C GLY A 58 1.38 10.32 -8.46
N ASP A 59 0.70 10.10 -7.34
CA ASP A 59 1.30 10.36 -6.03
C ASP A 59 2.30 9.28 -5.65
N GLU A 60 3.34 9.69 -4.93
CA GLU A 60 4.37 8.79 -4.45
C GLU A 60 4.20 8.55 -2.95
N ILE A 61 4.31 7.29 -2.55
CA ILE A 61 4.22 6.90 -1.15
C ILE A 61 5.44 6.09 -0.74
N GLU A 62 5.75 6.08 0.55
CA GLU A 62 6.78 5.20 1.10
C GLU A 62 6.10 4.00 1.75
N LEU A 63 6.28 2.83 1.15
CA LEU A 63 5.73 1.58 1.67
C LEU A 63 6.71 1.02 2.71
N ILE A 64 6.21 0.69 3.90
CA ILE A 64 7.03 0.26 5.01
C ILE A 64 6.49 -1.05 5.57
N CYS A 65 7.33 -2.08 5.62
CA CYS A 65 6.95 -3.38 6.16
C CYS A 65 7.89 -3.76 7.31
N GLU A 66 7.30 -4.30 8.38
CA GLU A 66 8.08 -4.71 9.55
C GLU A 66 7.51 -5.98 10.17
N GLY A 67 8.31 -7.02 10.26
CA GLY A 67 7.90 -8.28 10.84
C GLY A 67 8.64 -9.46 10.25
N ALA A 68 8.17 -10.66 10.57
CA ALA A 68 8.83 -11.91 10.19
C ALA A 68 8.93 -12.10 8.67
N ASP A 69 7.90 -11.71 7.92
CA ASP A 69 7.84 -11.85 6.47
C ASP A 69 7.94 -10.50 5.74
N GLU A 70 8.64 -9.54 6.34
CA GLU A 70 8.69 -8.17 5.83
C GLU A 70 9.21 -8.03 4.41
N LYS A 71 10.21 -8.83 4.03
CA LYS A 71 10.79 -8.74 2.68
C LYS A 71 9.81 -9.25 1.63
N GLU A 72 9.17 -10.37 1.90
CA GLU A 72 8.16 -10.93 1.01
C GLU A 72 6.97 -10.00 0.90
N ALA A 73 6.54 -9.43 2.03
CA ALA A 73 5.43 -8.48 2.04
C ALA A 73 5.75 -7.25 1.19
N LEU A 74 6.93 -6.68 1.36
CA LEU A 74 7.33 -5.50 0.59
C LEU A 74 7.35 -5.80 -0.90
N GLU A 75 7.93 -6.92 -1.30
CA GLU A 75 8.02 -7.32 -2.70
C GLU A 75 6.64 -7.53 -3.30
N THR A 76 5.78 -8.30 -2.62
CA THR A 76 4.45 -8.60 -3.12
C THR A 76 3.58 -7.36 -3.27
N ILE A 77 3.58 -6.49 -2.25
CA ILE A 77 2.76 -5.28 -2.29
C ILE A 77 3.30 -4.29 -3.32
N THR A 78 4.62 -4.17 -3.45
CA THR A 78 5.23 -3.32 -4.47
C THR A 78 4.82 -3.77 -5.87
N GLU A 79 4.87 -5.07 -6.13
CA GLU A 79 4.45 -5.62 -7.43
C GLU A 79 2.97 -5.37 -7.70
N LEU A 80 2.13 -5.50 -6.68
CA LEU A 80 0.70 -5.25 -6.81
C LEU A 80 0.43 -3.79 -7.21
N ILE A 81 1.11 -2.85 -6.55
CA ILE A 81 0.96 -1.43 -6.84
C ILE A 81 1.48 -1.11 -8.24
N ASN A 82 2.65 -1.65 -8.60
CA ASN A 82 3.25 -1.42 -9.92
C ASN A 82 2.43 -2.07 -11.03
N GLY A 83 1.62 -3.06 -10.71
CA GLY A 83 0.71 -3.70 -11.66
C GLY A 83 -0.63 -2.96 -11.82
N GLY A 84 -0.82 -1.84 -11.12
CA GLY A 84 -2.01 -1.02 -11.27
C GLY A 84 -3.17 -1.38 -10.35
N LEU A 85 -2.96 -2.19 -9.33
CA LEU A 85 -3.98 -2.56 -8.33
C LEU A 85 -5.29 -3.07 -8.97
N GLY A 86 -5.16 -3.84 -10.04
CA GLY A 86 -6.31 -4.43 -10.73
C GLY A 86 -7.03 -3.52 -11.71
N GLU A 87 -6.48 -2.36 -12.00
CA GLU A 87 -7.09 -1.41 -12.94
C GLU A 87 -6.37 -1.31 -14.28
#